data_b73574b63c1938906875f4af660f2823
#
_entry.id   b73574b63c1938906875f4af660f2823
#
_cell.length_a   1.000
_cell.length_b   1.000
_cell.length_c   1.000
_cell.angle_alpha   90.00
_cell.angle_beta   90.00
_cell.angle_gamma   90.00
#
_symmetry.space_group_name_H-M   'P 1'
#
loop_
_entity.id
_entity.type
_entity.pdbx_description
1 polymer ?
#
loop_
_entity_poly.entity_id
_entity_poly.type
_entity_poly.pdbx_seq_one_letter_code
_entity_poly.pdbx_strand_id
1 'polypeptide(L)'
;MPRIDAYLITGGKWHDINFARLELLKLLHEDEDVRVRVGEDYSNTEAIAAADFLISYTCDVHPTVEQQEVVRDFVAGGKRWFALHGTNSVMDFQADGVHCPRDYPILMETLGSQFLAHPAIEPYPITVTESAKDHPLVAGIEPWQCEDELYLCEYHGDIIPLMETRFAGDSGAGFYEHDWPEDEPRLVMYLHPVGEGEVLYFTPGHRRSKYDMQDPPLSVPEWPVPELGAWTEPTYYEILRRGIEWAKEPTRAAAAAG
;
A
#
# COMPACT_ATOMS: atom_id res chain seq x y z
N MET A 1 0.07 -12.99 25.82
CA MET A 1 0.39 -11.54 25.67
C MET A 1 -0.90 -10.73 25.65
N PRO A 2 -0.92 -9.42 25.85
CA PRO A 2 -2.17 -8.64 25.73
C PRO A 2 -2.67 -8.70 24.29
N ARG A 3 -4.00 -8.67 24.13
CA ARG A 3 -4.64 -8.60 22.80
C ARG A 3 -4.21 -7.35 22.05
N ILE A 4 -3.91 -7.51 20.77
CA ILE A 4 -3.57 -6.43 19.84
C ILE A 4 -4.74 -6.27 18.86
N ASP A 5 -5.32 -5.09 18.76
CA ASP A 5 -6.45 -4.80 17.90
C ASP A 5 -5.98 -4.21 16.56
N ALA A 6 -6.07 -4.99 15.50
CA ALA A 6 -5.80 -4.57 14.13
C ALA A 6 -7.06 -4.08 13.41
N TYR A 7 -6.96 -3.03 12.61
CA TYR A 7 -7.99 -2.66 11.66
C TYR A 7 -7.47 -2.83 10.23
N LEU A 8 -8.12 -3.69 9.46
CA LEU A 8 -7.79 -3.98 8.07
C LEU A 8 -8.80 -3.32 7.14
N ILE A 9 -8.35 -2.37 6.32
CA ILE A 9 -9.17 -1.76 5.27
C ILE A 9 -8.83 -2.44 3.94
N THR A 10 -9.82 -3.09 3.33
CA THR A 10 -9.66 -3.71 2.01
C THR A 10 -10.88 -3.42 1.16
N GLY A 11 -10.72 -2.55 0.16
CA GLY A 11 -11.84 -2.12 -0.66
C GLY A 11 -11.44 -1.33 -1.89
N GLY A 12 -12.44 -0.88 -2.64
CA GLY A 12 -12.25 -0.13 -3.87
C GLY A 12 -12.39 -0.97 -5.12
N LYS A 13 -11.65 -0.64 -6.19
CA LYS A 13 -11.85 -1.17 -7.54
C LYS A 13 -10.57 -1.71 -8.16
N TRP A 14 -10.68 -2.26 -9.35
CA TRP A 14 -9.59 -2.63 -10.27
C TRP A 14 -8.72 -3.81 -9.85
N HIS A 15 -8.94 -4.38 -8.67
CA HIS A 15 -8.16 -5.47 -8.10
C HIS A 15 -9.05 -6.55 -7.50
N ASP A 16 -8.52 -7.76 -7.34
CA ASP A 16 -9.17 -8.82 -6.56
C ASP A 16 -9.03 -8.55 -5.06
N ILE A 17 -9.84 -7.61 -4.59
CA ILE A 17 -9.87 -7.15 -3.20
C ILE A 17 -10.15 -8.32 -2.23
N ASN A 18 -11.00 -9.25 -2.63
CA ASN A 18 -11.35 -10.38 -1.77
C ASN A 18 -10.20 -11.38 -1.63
N PHE A 19 -9.43 -11.60 -2.68
CA PHE A 19 -8.21 -12.40 -2.60
C PHE A 19 -7.19 -11.75 -1.64
N ALA A 20 -6.89 -10.47 -1.84
CA ALA A 20 -5.95 -9.76 -0.98
C ALA A 20 -6.40 -9.75 0.49
N ARG A 21 -7.69 -9.50 0.74
CA ARG A 21 -8.31 -9.58 2.07
C ARG A 21 -8.09 -10.95 2.72
N LEU A 22 -8.34 -12.02 1.98
CA LEU A 22 -8.17 -13.39 2.48
C LEU A 22 -6.72 -13.67 2.86
N GLU A 23 -5.78 -13.31 2.00
CA GLU A 23 -4.35 -13.54 2.25
C GLU A 23 -3.84 -12.72 3.45
N LEU A 24 -4.22 -11.45 3.54
CA LEU A 24 -3.87 -10.60 4.68
C LEU A 24 -4.48 -11.11 6.01
N LEU A 25 -5.72 -11.59 5.99
CA LEU A 25 -6.34 -12.20 7.17
C LEU A 25 -5.61 -13.47 7.60
N LYS A 26 -5.15 -14.31 6.66
CA LYS A 26 -4.34 -15.50 7.01
C LYS A 26 -3.04 -15.10 7.71
N LEU A 27 -2.33 -14.10 7.18
CA LEU A 27 -1.09 -13.60 7.78
C LEU A 27 -1.31 -12.99 9.15
N LEU A 28 -2.36 -12.20 9.33
CA LEU A 28 -2.71 -11.61 10.63
C LEU A 28 -3.09 -12.68 11.66
N HIS A 29 -3.65 -13.80 11.20
CA HIS A 29 -4.08 -14.90 12.06
C HIS A 29 -2.93 -15.88 12.42
N GLU A 30 -1.73 -15.68 11.89
CA GLU A 30 -0.52 -16.38 12.34
C GLU A 30 -0.16 -16.02 13.80
N ASP A 31 -0.65 -14.88 14.32
CA ASP A 31 -0.49 -14.43 15.69
C ASP A 31 -1.83 -14.51 16.45
N GLU A 32 -1.93 -15.41 17.44
CA GLU A 32 -3.15 -15.66 18.23
C GLU A 32 -3.60 -14.46 19.09
N ASP A 33 -2.67 -13.53 19.38
CA ASP A 33 -2.98 -12.34 20.17
C ASP A 33 -3.60 -11.21 19.32
N VAL A 34 -3.60 -11.33 17.99
CA VAL A 34 -4.15 -10.32 17.07
C VAL A 34 -5.65 -10.54 16.85
N ARG A 35 -6.44 -9.54 17.21
CA ARG A 35 -7.85 -9.47 16.84
C ARG A 35 -8.03 -8.51 15.66
N VAL A 36 -8.60 -8.99 14.58
CA VAL A 36 -8.81 -8.19 13.36
C VAL A 36 -10.25 -7.72 13.26
N ARG A 37 -10.44 -6.43 12.95
CA ARG A 37 -11.67 -5.88 12.39
C ARG A 37 -11.41 -5.50 10.94
N VAL A 38 -12.40 -5.70 10.08
CA VAL A 38 -12.30 -5.41 8.64
C VAL A 38 -13.27 -4.30 8.27
N GLY A 39 -12.81 -3.36 7.44
CA GLY A 39 -13.61 -2.38 6.73
C GLY A 39 -13.33 -2.40 5.24
N GLU A 40 -14.22 -1.80 4.45
CA GLU A 40 -14.03 -1.68 2.99
C GLU A 40 -13.59 -0.27 2.59
N ASP A 41 -13.70 0.66 3.52
CA ASP A 41 -13.32 2.07 3.35
C ASP A 41 -12.94 2.70 4.72
N TYR A 42 -12.79 4.01 4.74
CA TYR A 42 -12.43 4.79 5.92
C TYR A 42 -13.64 5.27 6.75
N SER A 43 -14.85 4.78 6.50
CA SER A 43 -16.07 5.28 7.11
C SER A 43 -16.20 4.95 8.61
N ASN A 44 -15.62 3.85 9.07
CA ASN A 44 -15.66 3.46 10.48
C ASN A 44 -14.54 4.14 11.28
N THR A 45 -14.62 5.45 11.40
CA THR A 45 -13.61 6.30 12.06
C THR A 45 -13.37 5.93 13.52
N GLU A 46 -14.42 5.50 14.24
CA GLU A 46 -14.29 5.05 15.63
C GLU A 46 -13.45 3.77 15.75
N ALA A 47 -13.64 2.81 14.84
CA ALA A 47 -12.88 1.58 14.85
C ALA A 47 -11.43 1.78 14.41
N ILE A 48 -11.17 2.70 13.47
CA ILE A 48 -9.83 3.11 13.06
C ILE A 48 -9.11 3.74 14.26
N ALA A 49 -9.71 4.76 14.89
CA ALA A 49 -9.11 5.45 16.03
C ALA A 49 -8.81 4.52 17.23
N ALA A 50 -9.66 3.51 17.45
CA ALA A 50 -9.53 2.56 18.56
C ALA A 50 -8.54 1.41 18.31
N ALA A 51 -8.06 1.22 17.07
CA ALA A 51 -7.13 0.16 16.73
C ALA A 51 -5.72 0.43 17.29
N ASP A 52 -4.92 -0.63 17.44
CA ASP A 52 -3.51 -0.54 17.80
C ASP A 52 -2.64 -0.28 16.58
N PHE A 53 -3.01 -0.86 15.43
CA PHE A 53 -2.38 -0.58 14.15
C PHE A 53 -3.37 -0.72 12.98
N LEU A 54 -3.02 -0.13 11.85
CA LEU A 54 -3.82 -0.10 10.63
C LEU A 54 -3.07 -0.83 9.50
N ILE A 55 -3.80 -1.63 8.72
CA ILE A 55 -3.35 -2.13 7.42
C ILE A 55 -4.38 -1.71 6.38
N SER A 56 -3.93 -1.27 5.22
CA SER A 56 -4.80 -0.99 4.09
C SER A 56 -4.31 -1.62 2.80
N TYR A 57 -5.24 -2.20 2.06
CA TYR A 57 -5.10 -2.61 0.67
C TYR A 57 -6.34 -2.09 -0.06
N THR A 58 -6.24 -0.91 -0.61
CA THR A 58 -7.34 -0.22 -1.28
C THR A 58 -6.91 0.30 -2.64
N CYS A 59 -7.87 0.56 -3.52
CA CYS A 59 -7.62 1.25 -4.77
C CYS A 59 -8.89 2.04 -5.13
N ASP A 60 -8.72 3.31 -5.49
CA ASP A 60 -9.82 4.22 -5.85
C ASP A 60 -10.89 4.35 -4.74
N VAL A 61 -10.47 4.44 -3.48
CA VAL A 61 -11.32 4.76 -2.33
C VAL A 61 -11.25 6.26 -2.05
N HIS A 62 -12.41 6.89 -1.88
CA HIS A 62 -12.59 8.33 -1.79
C HIS A 62 -12.99 8.75 -0.36
N PRO A 63 -12.05 8.95 0.60
CA PRO A 63 -12.38 9.34 1.96
C PRO A 63 -12.79 10.81 2.06
N THR A 64 -13.75 11.11 2.93
CA THR A 64 -14.07 12.49 3.29
C THR A 64 -12.90 13.15 4.02
N VAL A 65 -12.90 14.49 4.10
CA VAL A 65 -11.85 15.23 4.85
C VAL A 65 -11.76 14.75 6.29
N GLU A 66 -12.89 14.54 6.96
CA GLU A 66 -12.95 14.02 8.34
C GLU A 66 -12.29 12.63 8.45
N GLN A 67 -12.54 11.74 7.50
CA GLN A 67 -11.94 10.40 7.47
C GLN A 67 -10.42 10.47 7.27
N GLN A 68 -9.95 11.35 6.39
CA GLN A 68 -8.52 11.59 6.18
C GLN A 68 -7.86 12.13 7.46
N GLU A 69 -8.51 13.07 8.15
CA GLU A 69 -8.03 13.62 9.42
C GLU A 69 -7.92 12.57 10.51
N VAL A 70 -8.91 11.66 10.62
CA VAL A 70 -8.86 10.56 11.60
C VAL A 70 -7.66 9.64 11.35
N VAL A 71 -7.36 9.30 10.10
CA VAL A 71 -6.21 8.46 9.76
C VAL A 71 -4.89 9.19 10.04
N ARG A 72 -4.79 10.48 9.66
CA ARG A 72 -3.63 11.31 10.00
C ARG A 72 -3.40 11.36 11.51
N ASP A 73 -4.42 11.66 12.27
CA ASP A 73 -4.34 11.82 13.73
C ASP A 73 -4.03 10.48 14.43
N PHE A 74 -4.53 9.36 13.86
CA PHE A 74 -4.19 8.01 14.30
C PHE A 74 -2.68 7.76 14.20
N VAL A 75 -2.07 8.05 13.05
CA VAL A 75 -0.63 7.87 12.85
C VAL A 75 0.15 8.90 13.68
N ALA A 76 -0.21 10.18 13.59
CA ALA A 76 0.48 11.26 14.30
C ALA A 76 0.50 11.07 15.83
N GLY A 77 -0.49 10.34 16.37
CA GLY A 77 -0.57 9.96 17.77
C GLY A 77 0.34 8.79 18.19
N GLY A 78 1.27 8.35 17.36
CA GLY A 78 2.27 7.32 17.69
C GLY A 78 1.90 5.91 17.23
N LYS A 79 0.85 5.77 16.41
CA LYS A 79 0.43 4.48 15.86
C LYS A 79 1.08 4.19 14.52
N ARG A 80 1.02 2.94 14.07
CA ARG A 80 1.60 2.51 12.79
C ARG A 80 0.55 2.13 11.77
N TRP A 81 0.80 2.53 10.53
CA TRP A 81 -0.01 2.20 9.39
C TRP A 81 0.83 1.47 8.33
N PHE A 82 0.50 0.22 8.04
CA PHE A 82 1.07 -0.53 6.92
C PHE A 82 0.16 -0.40 5.70
N ALA A 83 0.54 0.46 4.78
CA ALA A 83 -0.19 0.75 3.55
C ALA A 83 0.36 -0.09 2.38
N LEU A 84 -0.54 -0.68 1.60
CA LEU A 84 -0.21 -1.60 0.53
C LEU A 84 -0.79 -1.12 -0.80
N HIS A 85 -0.02 -1.31 -1.85
CA HIS A 85 -0.43 -1.21 -3.25
C HIS A 85 -1.25 0.05 -3.54
N GLY A 86 -2.47 -0.07 -4.07
CA GLY A 86 -3.34 1.03 -4.50
C GLY A 86 -3.84 1.98 -3.42
N THR A 87 -3.35 1.90 -2.18
CA THR A 87 -3.82 2.75 -1.08
C THR A 87 -3.65 4.25 -1.35
N ASN A 88 -2.64 4.66 -2.13
CA ASN A 88 -2.42 6.04 -2.56
C ASN A 88 -2.97 6.35 -3.96
N SER A 89 -3.81 5.47 -4.51
CA SER A 89 -4.33 5.58 -5.86
C SER A 89 -5.79 6.01 -5.84
N VAL A 90 -6.06 7.18 -6.38
CA VAL A 90 -7.40 7.70 -6.69
C VAL A 90 -7.38 8.16 -8.14
N MET A 91 -8.35 7.71 -8.93
CA MET A 91 -8.34 7.88 -10.36
C MET A 91 -9.63 8.53 -10.88
N ASP A 92 -9.47 9.36 -11.90
CA ASP A 92 -10.56 9.96 -12.67
C ASP A 92 -10.35 9.68 -14.16
N PHE A 93 -11.32 9.01 -14.78
CA PHE A 93 -11.24 8.59 -16.17
C PHE A 93 -11.82 9.70 -17.07
N GLN A 94 -10.96 10.37 -17.81
CA GLN A 94 -11.29 11.45 -18.71
C GLN A 94 -11.05 11.07 -20.18
N ALA A 95 -11.46 11.93 -21.11
CA ALA A 95 -11.35 11.66 -22.55
C ALA A 95 -9.89 11.61 -23.04
N ASP A 96 -8.97 12.26 -22.34
CA ASP A 96 -7.55 12.39 -22.67
C ASP A 96 -6.64 11.47 -21.80
N GLY A 97 -7.22 10.63 -20.94
CA GLY A 97 -6.49 9.66 -20.15
C GLY A 97 -7.03 9.48 -18.73
N VAL A 98 -6.33 8.65 -17.98
CA VAL A 98 -6.57 8.43 -16.56
C VAL A 98 -5.83 9.50 -15.77
N HIS A 99 -6.55 10.34 -15.06
CA HIS A 99 -6.00 11.37 -14.18
C HIS A 99 -5.96 10.89 -12.73
N CYS A 100 -4.95 11.35 -11.98
CA CYS A 100 -4.85 11.12 -10.54
C CYS A 100 -5.04 12.46 -9.81
N PRO A 101 -6.28 12.81 -9.42
CA PRO A 101 -6.60 14.12 -8.85
C PRO A 101 -5.96 14.30 -7.47
N ARG A 102 -5.51 15.54 -7.15
CA ARG A 102 -4.94 15.91 -5.85
C ARG A 102 -6.02 16.38 -4.87
N ASP A 103 -7.15 15.66 -4.85
CA ASP A 103 -8.34 16.04 -4.06
C ASP A 103 -8.30 15.48 -2.62
N TYR A 104 -7.30 14.65 -2.31
CA TYR A 104 -7.14 13.99 -1.01
C TYR A 104 -5.80 14.33 -0.35
N PRO A 105 -5.45 15.63 -0.20
CA PRO A 105 -4.09 16.02 0.19
C PRO A 105 -3.71 15.51 1.58
N ILE A 106 -4.64 15.49 2.56
CA ILE A 106 -4.35 15.02 3.91
C ILE A 106 -3.99 13.54 3.90
N LEU A 107 -4.72 12.72 3.13
CA LEU A 107 -4.43 11.29 3.00
C LEU A 107 -3.07 11.06 2.34
N MET A 108 -2.81 11.73 1.21
CA MET A 108 -1.59 11.53 0.42
C MET A 108 -0.34 12.05 1.14
N GLU A 109 -0.46 13.18 1.83
CA GLU A 109 0.57 13.70 2.71
C GLU A 109 0.85 12.74 3.89
N THR A 110 -0.20 12.12 4.46
CA THR A 110 -0.03 11.11 5.52
C THR A 110 0.63 9.84 5.01
N LEU A 111 0.29 9.39 3.80
CA LEU A 111 0.93 8.23 3.15
C LEU A 111 2.37 8.51 2.70
N GLY A 112 2.72 9.78 2.49
CA GLY A 112 4.01 10.21 1.96
C GLY A 112 4.12 10.10 0.44
N SER A 113 3.07 9.68 -0.26
CA SER A 113 3.05 9.64 -1.73
C SER A 113 1.64 9.66 -2.29
N GLN A 114 1.56 10.04 -3.58
CA GLN A 114 0.39 9.85 -4.43
C GLN A 114 0.79 9.12 -5.71
N PHE A 115 0.03 8.10 -6.07
CA PHE A 115 0.15 7.39 -7.34
C PHE A 115 -0.24 8.31 -8.50
N LEU A 116 0.52 8.23 -9.60
CA LEU A 116 0.25 9.00 -10.81
C LEU A 116 0.11 8.11 -12.05
N ALA A 117 0.92 7.07 -12.16
CA ALA A 117 0.90 6.15 -13.29
C ALA A 117 1.61 4.83 -12.95
N HIS A 118 1.47 3.87 -13.84
CA HIS A 118 2.32 2.68 -13.93
C HIS A 118 2.54 2.32 -15.41
N PRO A 119 3.70 1.75 -15.81
CA PRO A 119 3.87 1.16 -17.12
C PRO A 119 3.06 -0.14 -17.28
N ALA A 120 3.16 -0.76 -18.45
CA ALA A 120 2.63 -2.12 -18.63
C ALA A 120 3.17 -3.07 -17.54
N ILE A 121 2.33 -4.03 -17.13
CA ILE A 121 2.74 -5.03 -16.14
C ILE A 121 3.78 -5.95 -16.79
N GLU A 122 5.02 -5.84 -16.32
CA GLU A 122 6.17 -6.61 -16.76
C GLU A 122 7.08 -6.90 -15.56
N PRO A 123 7.90 -7.95 -15.60
CA PRO A 123 8.87 -8.20 -14.55
C PRO A 123 9.89 -7.05 -14.43
N TYR A 124 10.07 -6.54 -13.22
CA TYR A 124 11.10 -5.56 -12.90
C TYR A 124 11.90 -5.96 -11.65
N PRO A 125 13.21 -5.59 -11.59
CA PRO A 125 14.03 -5.89 -10.44
C PRO A 125 13.69 -4.98 -9.26
N ILE A 126 13.63 -5.56 -8.06
CA ILE A 126 13.52 -4.81 -6.80
C ILE A 126 14.79 -5.06 -5.98
N THR A 127 15.37 -3.99 -5.46
CA THR A 127 16.59 -4.03 -4.64
C THR A 127 16.39 -3.26 -3.35
N VAL A 128 17.05 -3.72 -2.28
CA VAL A 128 17.17 -2.98 -1.04
C VAL A 128 18.11 -1.80 -1.27
N THR A 129 17.74 -0.60 -0.77
CA THR A 129 18.61 0.57 -0.85
C THR A 129 19.86 0.38 0.02
N GLU A 130 21.00 0.92 -0.38
CA GLU A 130 22.24 0.81 0.39
C GLU A 130 22.11 1.38 1.80
N SER A 131 21.33 2.45 1.95
CA SER A 131 21.06 3.07 3.25
C SER A 131 20.22 2.22 4.20
N ALA A 132 19.42 1.28 3.67
CA ALA A 132 18.50 0.46 4.44
C ALA A 132 18.94 -1.01 4.60
N LYS A 133 20.08 -1.41 4.09
CA LYS A 133 20.52 -2.81 4.07
C LYS A 133 20.50 -3.54 5.42
N ASP A 134 20.70 -2.81 6.51
CA ASP A 134 20.69 -3.33 7.88
C ASP A 134 19.35 -3.05 8.61
N HIS A 135 18.37 -2.46 7.93
CA HIS A 135 17.08 -2.15 8.53
C HIS A 135 16.25 -3.44 8.72
N PRO A 136 15.65 -3.69 9.89
CA PRO A 136 14.97 -4.96 10.21
C PRO A 136 13.90 -5.38 9.19
N LEU A 137 13.20 -4.43 8.59
CA LEU A 137 12.18 -4.70 7.58
C LEU A 137 12.74 -5.36 6.30
N VAL A 138 14.00 -5.09 5.96
CA VAL A 138 14.59 -5.50 4.67
C VAL A 138 15.94 -6.24 4.80
N ALA A 139 16.49 -6.30 6.00
CA ALA A 139 17.78 -6.97 6.22
C ALA A 139 17.78 -8.41 5.70
N GLY A 140 18.78 -8.76 4.88
CA GLY A 140 18.93 -10.10 4.30
C GLY A 140 17.96 -10.40 3.15
N ILE A 141 17.17 -9.46 2.68
CA ILE A 141 16.38 -9.61 1.44
C ILE A 141 17.33 -9.42 0.25
N GLU A 142 17.48 -10.48 -0.53
CA GLU A 142 18.25 -10.43 -1.77
C GLU A 142 17.45 -9.76 -2.90
N PRO A 143 18.11 -9.20 -3.94
CA PRO A 143 17.43 -8.69 -5.12
C PRO A 143 16.51 -9.73 -5.74
N TRP A 144 15.29 -9.34 -6.09
CA TRP A 144 14.29 -10.24 -6.66
C TRP A 144 13.55 -9.59 -7.84
N GLN A 145 12.88 -10.40 -8.63
CA GLN A 145 12.05 -9.95 -9.74
C GLN A 145 10.59 -9.93 -9.30
N CYS A 146 9.86 -8.91 -9.72
CA CYS A 146 8.43 -8.80 -9.48
C CYS A 146 7.72 -8.49 -10.80
N GLU A 147 6.74 -9.30 -11.18
CA GLU A 147 5.81 -9.00 -12.26
C GLU A 147 4.56 -8.35 -11.66
N ASP A 148 4.56 -7.01 -11.59
CA ASP A 148 3.54 -6.24 -10.88
C ASP A 148 3.39 -4.85 -11.53
N GLU A 149 2.45 -4.04 -11.06
CA GLU A 149 2.37 -2.64 -11.41
C GLU A 149 3.51 -1.87 -10.75
N LEU A 150 4.44 -1.35 -11.55
CA LEU A 150 5.50 -0.47 -11.07
C LEU A 150 4.90 0.91 -10.83
N TYR A 151 4.69 1.31 -9.59
CA TYR A 151 4.09 2.60 -9.26
C TYR A 151 5.05 3.76 -9.48
N LEU A 152 4.59 4.73 -10.26
CA LEU A 152 5.23 6.02 -10.48
C LEU A 152 4.46 7.04 -9.66
N CYS A 153 5.12 7.58 -8.66
CA CYS A 153 4.49 8.43 -7.64
C CYS A 153 5.13 9.80 -7.54
N GLU A 154 4.37 10.78 -7.10
CA GLU A 154 4.92 11.96 -6.42
C GLU A 154 5.04 11.67 -4.93
N TYR A 155 6.02 12.29 -4.26
CA TYR A 155 6.33 12.04 -2.86
C TYR A 155 6.13 13.30 -2.01
N HIS A 156 5.73 13.11 -0.74
CA HIS A 156 5.41 14.17 0.21
C HIS A 156 6.18 13.97 1.52
N GLY A 157 6.75 15.05 2.06
CA GLY A 157 7.44 15.01 3.36
C GLY A 157 8.77 14.25 3.36
N ASP A 158 9.15 13.76 4.53
CA ASP A 158 10.41 13.04 4.73
C ASP A 158 10.21 11.55 4.45
N ILE A 159 10.83 11.06 3.40
CA ILE A 159 10.74 9.65 2.98
C ILE A 159 12.06 8.93 3.30
N ILE A 160 11.96 7.78 3.94
CA ILE A 160 13.08 6.87 4.22
C ILE A 160 13.00 5.68 3.26
N PRO A 161 13.77 5.67 2.17
CA PRO A 161 13.71 4.61 1.17
C PRO A 161 14.21 3.28 1.73
N LEU A 162 13.44 2.20 1.55
CA LEU A 162 13.83 0.84 1.95
C LEU A 162 14.14 -0.04 0.74
N MET A 163 13.27 -0.02 -0.27
CA MET A 163 13.44 -0.74 -1.52
C MET A 163 13.14 0.14 -2.71
N GLU A 164 13.83 -0.11 -3.81
CA GLU A 164 13.70 0.67 -5.03
C GLU A 164 13.86 -0.18 -6.29
N THR A 165 13.42 0.37 -7.39
CA THR A 165 13.73 -0.04 -8.76
C THR A 165 14.08 1.20 -9.58
N ARG A 166 14.25 1.06 -10.90
CA ARG A 166 14.51 2.19 -11.80
C ARG A 166 13.56 2.14 -12.97
N PHE A 167 13.10 3.30 -13.39
CA PHE A 167 12.27 3.44 -14.59
C PHE A 167 12.46 4.83 -15.21
N ALA A 168 12.56 4.86 -16.53
CA ALA A 168 12.47 6.06 -17.35
C ALA A 168 11.70 5.72 -18.64
N GLY A 169 10.98 6.69 -19.17
CA GLY A 169 10.26 6.57 -20.42
C GLY A 169 8.77 6.88 -20.31
N ASP A 170 8.04 6.50 -21.34
CA ASP A 170 6.58 6.61 -21.38
C ASP A 170 5.96 5.43 -20.65
N SER A 171 5.08 5.68 -19.69
CA SER A 171 4.36 4.60 -18.99
C SER A 171 3.38 3.85 -19.91
N GLY A 172 2.87 4.50 -20.96
CA GLY A 172 2.09 3.89 -22.03
C GLY A 172 0.74 3.29 -21.65
N ALA A 173 0.38 3.27 -20.37
CA ALA A 173 -0.83 2.61 -19.85
C ALA A 173 -2.09 3.50 -19.86
N GLY A 174 -2.08 4.58 -20.64
CA GLY A 174 -3.22 5.48 -20.78
C GLY A 174 -3.38 6.52 -19.66
N PHE A 175 -2.39 6.68 -18.81
CA PHE A 175 -2.36 7.74 -17.80
C PHE A 175 -2.05 9.10 -18.42
N TYR A 176 -2.63 10.15 -17.85
CA TYR A 176 -2.37 11.53 -18.27
C TYR A 176 -0.93 11.95 -17.98
N GLU A 177 -0.40 11.58 -16.81
CA GLU A 177 0.99 11.81 -16.43
C GLU A 177 1.86 10.61 -16.85
N HIS A 178 2.11 10.48 -18.15
CA HIS A 178 2.74 9.27 -18.73
C HIS A 178 4.22 9.44 -19.06
N ASP A 179 4.77 10.67 -19.14
CA ASP A 179 6.16 10.94 -19.54
C ASP A 179 7.08 11.05 -18.32
N TRP A 180 8.00 10.10 -18.19
CA TRP A 180 8.94 9.97 -17.07
C TRP A 180 10.38 9.91 -17.63
N PRO A 181 10.92 11.02 -18.14
CA PRO A 181 12.17 11.01 -18.92
C PRO A 181 13.43 10.71 -18.10
N GLU A 182 13.37 10.94 -16.78
CA GLU A 182 14.55 10.80 -15.92
C GLU A 182 14.70 9.35 -15.43
N ASP A 183 15.88 8.74 -15.70
CA ASP A 183 16.24 7.45 -15.13
C ASP A 183 16.68 7.62 -13.68
N GLU A 184 15.72 7.54 -12.79
CA GLU A 184 15.91 7.71 -11.36
C GLU A 184 15.29 6.57 -10.54
N PRO A 185 15.67 6.41 -9.26
CA PRO A 185 15.04 5.44 -8.39
C PRO A 185 13.53 5.69 -8.25
N ARG A 186 12.75 4.61 -8.36
CA ARG A 186 11.31 4.56 -8.05
C ARG A 186 11.14 3.73 -6.80
N LEU A 187 10.54 4.33 -5.76
CA LEU A 187 10.44 3.67 -4.48
C LEU A 187 9.39 2.57 -4.53
N VAL A 188 9.80 1.39 -4.11
CA VAL A 188 8.96 0.21 -3.99
C VAL A 188 8.50 0.01 -2.55
N MET A 189 9.35 0.38 -1.58
CA MET A 189 9.05 0.31 -0.16
C MET A 189 9.74 1.47 0.56
N TYR A 190 9.01 2.11 1.46
CA TYR A 190 9.56 3.20 2.26
C TYR A 190 8.86 3.35 3.60
N LEU A 191 9.52 4.04 4.54
CA LEU A 191 8.93 4.57 5.76
C LEU A 191 8.69 6.08 5.62
N HIS A 192 7.60 6.55 6.21
CA HIS A 192 7.26 7.97 6.29
C HIS A 192 6.85 8.34 7.71
N PRO A 193 7.69 9.08 8.45
CA PRO A 193 7.34 9.58 9.79
C PRO A 193 6.20 10.60 9.74
N VAL A 194 5.21 10.43 10.61
CA VAL A 194 4.07 11.35 10.74
C VAL A 194 3.82 11.61 12.23
N GLY A 195 4.20 12.78 12.72
CA GLY A 195 4.12 13.09 14.15
C GLY A 195 4.97 12.13 15.00
N GLU A 196 4.33 11.40 15.92
CA GLU A 196 4.99 10.40 16.77
C GLU A 196 4.92 8.98 16.21
N GLY A 197 4.18 8.78 15.10
CA GLY A 197 4.00 7.48 14.45
C GLY A 197 4.65 7.44 13.08
N GLU A 198 4.29 6.40 12.32
CA GLU A 198 4.98 6.13 11.07
C GLU A 198 4.10 5.31 10.12
N VAL A 199 4.21 5.59 8.83
CA VAL A 199 3.63 4.79 7.75
C VAL A 199 4.73 3.94 7.12
N LEU A 200 4.47 2.65 6.95
CA LEU A 200 5.21 1.78 6.07
C LEU A 200 4.38 1.63 4.79
N TYR A 201 4.95 2.00 3.65
CA TYR A 201 4.30 1.83 2.35
C TYR A 201 5.05 0.79 1.50
N PHE A 202 4.30 -0.15 0.91
CA PHE A 202 4.84 -1.16 0.01
C PHE A 202 3.96 -1.23 -1.24
N THR A 203 4.51 -0.82 -2.39
CA THR A 203 3.76 -0.60 -3.63
C THR A 203 3.36 -1.86 -4.40
N PRO A 204 4.11 -2.98 -4.44
CA PRO A 204 3.66 -4.20 -5.08
C PRO A 204 2.40 -4.77 -4.42
N GLY A 205 1.65 -5.53 -5.18
CA GLY A 205 0.46 -6.18 -4.67
C GLY A 205 -0.68 -6.26 -5.68
N HIS A 206 -0.39 -5.96 -6.95
CA HIS A 206 -1.38 -6.12 -8.02
C HIS A 206 -1.96 -7.53 -8.04
N ARG A 207 -3.25 -7.60 -8.19
CA ARG A 207 -3.98 -8.86 -8.36
C ARG A 207 -5.27 -8.59 -9.11
N ARG A 208 -5.48 -9.29 -10.21
CA ARG A 208 -6.72 -9.21 -10.98
C ARG A 208 -7.24 -10.60 -11.29
N SER A 209 -8.48 -10.84 -10.94
CA SER A 209 -9.20 -12.03 -11.33
C SER A 209 -9.97 -11.83 -12.64
N LYS A 210 -10.64 -12.88 -13.09
CA LYS A 210 -11.39 -12.86 -14.34
C LYS A 210 -12.52 -11.81 -14.38
N TYR A 211 -13.07 -11.42 -13.23
CA TYR A 211 -14.30 -10.64 -13.15
C TYR A 211 -14.17 -9.29 -12.45
N ASP A 212 -12.97 -8.90 -12.02
CA ASP A 212 -12.75 -7.67 -11.23
C ASP A 212 -12.99 -6.38 -12.01
N MET A 213 -13.06 -6.45 -13.35
CA MET A 213 -13.24 -5.30 -14.23
C MET A 213 -14.69 -5.13 -14.71
N GLN A 214 -15.65 -5.78 -14.04
CA GLN A 214 -17.07 -5.71 -14.44
C GLN A 214 -17.78 -4.43 -14.00
N ASP A 215 -17.24 -3.75 -12.98
CA ASP A 215 -17.82 -2.49 -12.50
C ASP A 215 -17.36 -1.28 -13.35
N PRO A 216 -18.22 -0.23 -13.49
CA PRO A 216 -17.84 0.97 -14.22
C PRO A 216 -16.60 1.67 -13.62
N PRO A 217 -15.81 2.38 -14.45
CA PRO A 217 -16.04 2.71 -15.85
C PRO A 217 -15.63 1.62 -16.87
N LEU A 218 -14.86 0.63 -16.45
CA LEU A 218 -14.38 -0.43 -17.35
C LEU A 218 -15.26 -1.67 -17.22
N SER A 219 -16.46 -1.62 -17.79
CA SER A 219 -17.35 -2.79 -17.82
C SER A 219 -16.88 -3.81 -18.84
N VAL A 220 -15.84 -4.56 -18.52
CA VAL A 220 -15.45 -5.74 -19.31
C VAL A 220 -16.06 -7.01 -18.69
N PRO A 221 -16.74 -7.82 -19.48
CA PRO A 221 -17.42 -9.02 -18.95
C PRO A 221 -16.45 -10.04 -18.35
N GLU A 222 -15.25 -10.13 -18.90
CA GLU A 222 -14.22 -11.05 -18.45
C GLU A 222 -12.84 -10.46 -18.74
N TRP A 223 -11.92 -10.55 -17.78
CA TRP A 223 -10.51 -10.27 -18.04
C TRP A 223 -9.87 -11.51 -18.68
N PRO A 224 -9.15 -11.37 -19.79
CA PRO A 224 -8.73 -12.53 -20.59
C PRO A 224 -7.75 -13.45 -19.87
N VAL A 225 -6.86 -12.87 -19.05
CA VAL A 225 -5.85 -13.63 -18.30
C VAL A 225 -5.78 -13.03 -16.89
N PRO A 226 -5.99 -13.82 -15.82
CA PRO A 226 -5.77 -13.35 -14.46
C PRO A 226 -4.33 -12.88 -14.27
N GLU A 227 -4.17 -11.72 -13.63
CA GLU A 227 -2.86 -11.16 -13.29
C GLU A 227 -2.60 -11.47 -11.82
N LEU A 228 -1.46 -12.09 -11.53
CA LEU A 228 -1.20 -12.63 -10.20
C LEU A 228 -0.35 -11.71 -9.34
N GLY A 229 0.44 -10.82 -9.96
CA GLY A 229 1.28 -9.85 -9.29
C GLY A 229 2.28 -10.49 -8.32
N ALA A 230 2.72 -9.71 -7.37
CA ALA A 230 3.67 -10.13 -6.34
C ALA A 230 3.17 -11.28 -5.45
N TRP A 231 1.88 -11.58 -5.45
CA TRP A 231 1.29 -12.64 -4.62
C TRP A 231 1.76 -14.06 -4.95
N THR A 232 2.57 -14.26 -5.97
CA THR A 232 3.23 -15.53 -6.27
C THR A 232 4.64 -15.63 -5.68
N GLU A 233 5.18 -14.53 -5.17
CA GLU A 233 6.57 -14.42 -4.75
C GLU A 233 6.73 -14.69 -3.23
N PRO A 234 7.54 -15.67 -2.82
CA PRO A 234 7.80 -15.93 -1.39
C PRO A 234 8.36 -14.71 -0.65
N THR A 235 9.21 -13.91 -1.31
CA THR A 235 9.79 -12.67 -0.76
C THR A 235 8.71 -11.63 -0.45
N TYR A 236 7.67 -11.53 -1.27
CA TYR A 236 6.53 -10.66 -1.02
C TYR A 236 5.83 -11.02 0.30
N TYR A 237 5.53 -12.30 0.52
CA TYR A 237 4.92 -12.77 1.77
C TYR A 237 5.83 -12.58 2.98
N GLU A 238 7.14 -12.72 2.82
CA GLU A 238 8.09 -12.42 3.89
C GLU A 238 8.04 -10.94 4.28
N ILE A 239 8.02 -10.04 3.31
CA ILE A 239 7.90 -8.59 3.55
C ILE A 239 6.56 -8.28 4.23
N LEU A 240 5.45 -8.88 3.80
CA LEU A 240 4.15 -8.70 4.46
C LEU A 240 4.21 -9.11 5.94
N ARG A 241 4.82 -10.25 6.28
CA ARG A 241 4.99 -10.68 7.68
C ARG A 241 5.85 -9.69 8.47
N ARG A 242 6.96 -9.24 7.91
CA ARG A 242 7.82 -8.25 8.56
C ARG A 242 7.09 -6.92 8.79
N GLY A 243 6.28 -6.46 7.82
CA GLY A 243 5.46 -5.27 7.95
C GLY A 243 4.38 -5.40 9.04
N ILE A 244 3.74 -6.58 9.15
CA ILE A 244 2.78 -6.87 10.22
C ILE A 244 3.49 -6.89 11.59
N GLU A 245 4.65 -7.53 11.71
CA GLU A 245 5.42 -7.51 12.95
C GLU A 245 5.84 -6.10 13.35
N TRP A 246 6.37 -5.33 12.40
CA TRP A 246 6.71 -3.92 12.62
C TRP A 246 5.49 -3.12 13.11
N ALA A 247 4.31 -3.31 12.52
CA ALA A 247 3.10 -2.57 12.90
C ALA A 247 2.66 -2.84 14.35
N LYS A 248 2.95 -4.03 14.90
CA LYS A 248 2.61 -4.45 16.27
C LYS A 248 3.58 -3.94 17.34
N GLU A 249 4.80 -3.52 16.97
CA GLU A 249 5.87 -3.20 17.93
C GLU A 249 5.48 -2.14 18.97
N PRO A 250 4.82 -1.00 18.65
CA PRO A 250 4.47 0.01 19.64
C PRO A 250 3.59 -0.57 20.76
N THR A 251 2.60 -1.38 20.43
CA THR A 251 1.69 -2.01 21.40
C THR A 251 2.42 -3.03 22.26
N ARG A 252 3.31 -3.83 21.65
CA ARG A 252 4.14 -4.80 22.40
C ARG A 252 5.12 -4.11 23.35
N ALA A 253 5.75 -3.02 22.91
CA ALA A 253 6.67 -2.26 23.74
C ALA A 253 5.95 -1.61 24.94
N ALA A 254 4.77 -1.02 24.74
CA ALA A 254 3.94 -0.47 25.80
C ALA A 254 3.54 -1.53 26.83
N ALA A 255 3.15 -2.72 26.37
CA ALA A 255 2.78 -3.84 27.23
C ALA A 255 3.96 -4.43 28.04
N ALA A 256 5.20 -4.31 27.53
CA ALA A 256 6.39 -4.78 28.22
C ALA A 256 6.91 -3.77 29.28
N ALA A 257 6.48 -2.51 29.20
CA ALA A 257 6.89 -1.43 30.08
C ALA A 257 5.94 -1.23 31.29
N GLY A 258 4.72 -1.82 31.27
CA GLY A 258 3.71 -1.74 32.31
C GLY A 258 3.60 -3.03 33.12
#